data_c16d0f97e26dcc05da379201c1057a6e
#
_entry.id   c16d0f97e26dcc05da379201c1057a6e
#
_cell.length_a   1.000
_cell.length_b   1.000
_cell.length_c   1.000
_cell.angle_alpha   90.00
_cell.angle_beta   90.00
_cell.angle_gamma   90.00
#
_symmetry.space_group_name_H-M   'P 1'
#
loop_
_entity.id
_entity.type
_entity.pdbx_description
1 polymer ?
#
loop_
_entity_poly.entity_id
_entity_poly.type
_entity_poly.pdbx_seq_one_letter_code
_entity_poly.pdbx_strand_id
1 'polypeptide(L)'
;TSWGNGKVTQETLLKVKQAGFTSVRIPVTWLGKVGEAPHYHIDTDWMNRVAEVVEYAEKAGLKAIINIHHDGHRHIHEDGFDEHRWLDIVGAAQNKDMNTAIKEQLKSMWTQIAQRFENKGEFLIFEGLNEIHDGRWGSGTNTTDGGKQYAILNEWQQVFVDAVRATG
;
A
#
# COMPACT_ATOMS: atom_id res chain seq x y z
N THR A 1 9.62 7.81 -13.17
CA THR A 1 9.34 6.56 -12.43
C THR A 1 10.64 5.84 -12.14
N SER A 2 10.83 5.29 -10.95
CA SER A 2 12.06 4.60 -10.51
C SER A 2 12.47 3.41 -11.41
N TRP A 3 11.54 2.87 -12.18
CA TRP A 3 11.76 1.75 -13.10
C TRP A 3 11.89 2.17 -14.58
N GLY A 4 12.05 3.45 -14.86
CA GLY A 4 12.15 3.96 -16.24
C GLY A 4 10.88 3.84 -17.10
N ASN A 5 9.78 3.38 -16.53
CA ASN A 5 8.51 3.27 -17.24
C ASN A 5 7.87 4.65 -17.47
N GLY A 6 7.19 4.82 -18.60
CA GLY A 6 6.42 6.00 -18.90
C GLY A 6 5.25 6.22 -17.92
N LYS A 7 4.71 7.43 -17.92
CA LYS A 7 3.49 7.75 -17.14
C LYS A 7 2.31 6.93 -17.67
N VAL A 8 1.59 6.23 -16.80
CA VAL A 8 0.36 5.50 -17.16
C VAL A 8 -0.69 6.49 -17.68
N THR A 9 -1.31 6.16 -18.80
CA THR A 9 -2.33 6.99 -19.48
C THR A 9 -3.61 6.19 -19.69
N GLN A 10 -4.69 6.87 -20.08
CA GLN A 10 -5.93 6.22 -20.48
C GLN A 10 -5.70 5.19 -21.60
N GLU A 11 -4.87 5.53 -22.60
CA GLU A 11 -4.55 4.64 -23.70
C GLU A 11 -3.86 3.34 -23.22
N THR A 12 -3.00 3.45 -22.18
CA THR A 12 -2.34 2.28 -21.59
C THR A 12 -3.39 1.28 -21.09
N LEU A 13 -4.39 1.75 -20.34
CA LEU A 13 -5.44 0.88 -19.78
C LEU A 13 -6.39 0.35 -20.85
N LEU A 14 -6.68 1.13 -21.89
CA LEU A 14 -7.45 0.67 -23.05
C LEU A 14 -6.73 -0.46 -23.79
N LYS A 15 -5.41 -0.38 -23.99
CA LYS A 15 -4.61 -1.47 -24.59
C LYS A 15 -4.63 -2.74 -23.73
N VAL A 16 -4.58 -2.61 -22.41
CA VAL A 16 -4.73 -3.74 -21.49
C VAL A 16 -6.09 -4.41 -21.69
N LYS A 17 -7.16 -3.62 -21.75
CA LYS A 17 -8.51 -4.16 -22.02
C LYS A 17 -8.62 -4.84 -23.38
N GLN A 18 -8.08 -4.23 -24.44
CA GLN A 18 -8.08 -4.79 -25.79
C GLN A 18 -7.28 -6.10 -25.88
N ALA A 19 -6.25 -6.27 -25.04
CA ALA A 19 -5.51 -7.52 -24.93
C ALA A 19 -6.28 -8.64 -24.20
N GLY A 20 -7.52 -8.38 -23.77
CA GLY A 20 -8.41 -9.39 -23.17
C GLY A 20 -8.41 -9.44 -21.64
N PHE A 21 -7.66 -8.57 -20.97
CA PHE A 21 -7.68 -8.52 -19.50
C PHE A 21 -9.00 -7.96 -18.98
N THR A 22 -9.43 -8.43 -17.80
CA THR A 22 -10.67 -8.00 -17.14
C THR A 22 -10.41 -7.20 -15.88
N SER A 23 -9.18 -7.24 -15.37
CA SER A 23 -8.74 -6.54 -14.17
C SER A 23 -7.31 -6.05 -14.29
N VAL A 24 -6.94 -5.07 -13.46
CA VAL A 24 -5.60 -4.54 -13.34
C VAL A 24 -5.27 -4.30 -11.86
N ARG A 25 -4.08 -4.70 -11.45
CA ARG A 25 -3.52 -4.32 -10.15
C ARG A 25 -2.64 -3.09 -10.36
N ILE A 26 -2.89 -2.04 -9.59
CA ILE A 26 -2.21 -0.75 -9.65
C ILE A 26 -1.38 -0.62 -8.36
N PRO A 27 -0.10 -1.01 -8.37
CA PRO A 27 0.77 -0.85 -7.21
C PRO A 27 0.97 0.63 -6.87
N VAL A 28 0.69 1.00 -5.62
CA VAL A 28 0.82 2.39 -5.17
C VAL A 28 1.79 2.45 -3.99
N THR A 29 2.89 3.17 -4.17
CA THR A 29 3.85 3.47 -3.10
C THR A 29 3.48 4.81 -2.47
N TRP A 30 3.32 4.82 -1.16
CA TRP A 30 2.95 6.02 -0.39
C TRP A 30 4.13 6.62 0.37
N LEU A 31 5.29 5.94 0.37
CA LEU A 31 6.52 6.41 0.99
C LEU A 31 6.88 7.82 0.50
N GLY A 32 7.11 8.74 1.43
CA GLY A 32 7.37 10.14 1.12
C GLY A 32 6.17 10.93 0.57
N LYS A 33 4.96 10.37 0.66
CA LYS A 33 3.69 10.98 0.21
C LYS A 33 2.69 11.15 1.36
N VAL A 34 3.14 10.95 2.58
CA VAL A 34 2.35 11.04 3.80
C VAL A 34 3.04 11.99 4.76
N GLY A 35 2.28 12.91 5.33
CA GLY A 35 2.76 13.88 6.33
C GLY A 35 2.93 13.24 7.70
N GLU A 36 3.37 14.07 8.65
CA GLU A 36 3.72 13.67 10.01
C GLU A 36 2.50 13.31 10.89
N ALA A 37 2.80 12.60 11.99
CA ALA A 37 1.85 12.38 13.07
C ALA A 37 1.29 13.71 13.62
N PRO A 38 0.09 13.72 14.18
CA PRO A 38 -0.83 12.58 14.36
C PRO A 38 -1.76 12.36 13.16
N HIS A 39 -1.74 13.24 12.16
CA HIS A 39 -2.75 13.26 11.11
C HIS A 39 -2.40 12.39 9.91
N TYR A 40 -1.11 12.22 9.59
CA TYR A 40 -0.65 11.43 8.46
C TYR A 40 -1.37 11.77 7.15
N HIS A 41 -1.52 13.07 6.85
CA HIS A 41 -2.20 13.52 5.64
C HIS A 41 -1.49 13.02 4.38
N ILE A 42 -2.24 12.40 3.51
CA ILE A 42 -1.73 11.99 2.20
C ILE A 42 -1.60 13.24 1.30
N ASP A 43 -0.45 13.34 0.60
CA ASP A 43 -0.21 14.36 -0.40
C ASP A 43 -1.38 14.41 -1.41
N THR A 44 -2.00 15.59 -1.54
CA THR A 44 -3.20 15.78 -2.36
C THR A 44 -2.94 15.50 -3.84
N ASP A 45 -1.80 15.94 -4.37
CA ASP A 45 -1.45 15.73 -5.78
C ASP A 45 -1.19 14.25 -6.06
N TRP A 46 -0.57 13.56 -5.11
CA TRP A 46 -0.38 12.12 -5.20
C TRP A 46 -1.70 11.36 -5.17
N MET A 47 -2.60 11.67 -4.22
CA MET A 47 -3.93 11.07 -4.13
C MET A 47 -4.74 11.33 -5.41
N ASN A 48 -4.69 12.54 -5.96
CA ASN A 48 -5.35 12.89 -7.22
C ASN A 48 -4.76 12.08 -8.38
N ARG A 49 -3.43 11.87 -8.41
CA ARG A 49 -2.80 11.03 -9.43
C ARG A 49 -3.23 9.57 -9.33
N VAL A 50 -3.33 9.02 -8.14
CA VAL A 50 -3.85 7.66 -7.93
C VAL A 50 -5.29 7.56 -8.43
N ALA A 51 -6.13 8.52 -8.06
CA ALA A 51 -7.53 8.58 -8.50
C ALA A 51 -7.65 8.68 -10.03
N GLU A 52 -6.81 9.47 -10.68
CA GLU A 52 -6.77 9.58 -12.15
C GLU A 52 -6.49 8.22 -12.81
N VAL A 53 -5.55 7.43 -12.28
CA VAL A 53 -5.23 6.10 -12.83
C VAL A 53 -6.36 5.11 -12.58
N VAL A 54 -6.99 5.17 -11.40
CA VAL A 54 -8.17 4.36 -11.09
C VAL A 54 -9.32 4.68 -12.06
N GLU A 55 -9.56 5.95 -12.36
CA GLU A 55 -10.56 6.36 -13.35
C GLU A 55 -10.23 5.87 -14.77
N TYR A 56 -8.96 5.81 -15.14
CA TYR A 56 -8.56 5.23 -16.43
C TYR A 56 -8.94 3.75 -16.53
N ALA A 57 -8.78 2.98 -15.45
CA ALA A 57 -9.19 1.58 -15.40
C ALA A 57 -10.72 1.44 -15.49
N GLU A 58 -11.46 2.28 -14.76
CA GLU A 58 -12.92 2.32 -14.78
C GLU A 58 -13.45 2.61 -16.20
N LYS A 59 -12.95 3.68 -16.83
CA LYS A 59 -13.32 4.06 -18.21
C LYS A 59 -12.95 3.00 -19.25
N ALA A 60 -11.92 2.20 -18.99
CA ALA A 60 -11.55 1.07 -19.84
C ALA A 60 -12.40 -0.18 -19.58
N GLY A 61 -13.26 -0.19 -18.55
CA GLY A 61 -14.07 -1.36 -18.17
C GLY A 61 -13.25 -2.49 -17.55
N LEU A 62 -12.17 -2.14 -16.81
CA LEU A 62 -11.33 -3.04 -16.04
C LEU A 62 -11.68 -2.93 -14.57
N LYS A 63 -11.79 -4.02 -13.84
CA LYS A 63 -11.72 -3.96 -12.37
C LYS A 63 -10.33 -3.52 -11.93
N ALA A 64 -10.23 -2.74 -10.86
CA ALA A 64 -8.96 -2.24 -10.36
C ALA A 64 -8.69 -2.73 -8.93
N ILE A 65 -7.43 -3.02 -8.62
CA ILE A 65 -6.93 -3.29 -7.28
C ILE A 65 -5.88 -2.23 -6.95
N ILE A 66 -6.02 -1.52 -5.84
CA ILE A 66 -5.00 -0.61 -5.33
C ILE A 66 -4.52 -1.06 -3.95
N ASN A 67 -3.27 -0.73 -3.60
CA ASN A 67 -2.65 -1.19 -2.37
C ASN A 67 -1.67 -0.18 -1.76
N ILE A 68 -1.08 -0.56 -0.62
CA ILE A 68 0.16 -0.01 -0.10
C ILE A 68 1.28 -0.97 -0.55
N HIS A 69 2.17 -0.51 -1.47
CA HIS A 69 3.07 -1.42 -2.20
C HIS A 69 4.50 -1.48 -1.66
N HIS A 70 5.35 -0.49 -1.95
CA HIS A 70 6.77 -0.49 -1.54
C HIS A 70 7.01 0.31 -0.25
N ASP A 71 6.11 0.25 0.70
CA ASP A 71 6.18 0.96 1.98
C ASP A 71 6.74 0.07 3.11
N GLY A 72 6.82 -1.23 2.86
CA GLY A 72 7.41 -2.23 3.76
C GLY A 72 8.85 -2.54 3.40
N HIS A 73 9.54 -3.15 4.36
CA HIS A 73 10.93 -3.58 4.29
C HIS A 73 11.95 -2.44 4.22
N ARG A 74 12.92 -2.49 5.14
CA ARG A 74 14.12 -1.65 5.12
C ARG A 74 14.99 -2.05 3.93
N HIS A 75 15.37 -1.09 3.11
CA HIS A 75 16.26 -1.32 1.98
C HIS A 75 17.57 -0.58 2.21
N ILE A 76 18.69 -1.32 2.13
CA ILE A 76 20.03 -0.74 2.12
C ILE A 76 20.53 -0.79 0.68
N HIS A 77 20.74 0.38 0.08
CA HIS A 77 21.26 0.52 -1.28
C HIS A 77 22.74 0.12 -1.37
N GLU A 78 23.22 -0.19 -2.57
CA GLU A 78 24.63 -0.59 -2.80
C GLU A 78 25.63 0.51 -2.38
N ASP A 79 25.22 1.77 -2.42
CA ASP A 79 26.01 2.94 -1.96
C ASP A 79 25.99 3.11 -0.43
N GLY A 80 25.30 2.21 0.29
CA GLY A 80 25.18 2.26 1.74
C GLY A 80 24.04 3.17 2.25
N PHE A 81 23.24 3.79 1.36
CA PHE A 81 22.07 4.54 1.77
C PHE A 81 21.03 3.60 2.36
N ASP A 82 20.58 3.92 3.57
CA ASP A 82 19.60 3.14 4.34
C ASP A 82 18.22 3.78 4.23
N GLU A 83 17.38 3.20 3.38
CA GLU A 83 16.00 3.66 3.21
C GLU A 83 15.11 3.08 4.32
N HIS A 84 14.83 3.90 5.33
CA HIS A 84 13.88 3.55 6.38
C HIS A 84 12.46 3.63 5.83
N ARG A 85 11.81 2.48 5.74
CA ARG A 85 10.41 2.35 5.35
C ARG A 85 9.55 2.22 6.59
N TRP A 86 8.40 2.89 6.59
CA TRP A 86 7.58 3.03 7.79
C TRP A 86 6.89 1.72 8.24
N LEU A 87 6.61 0.78 7.31
CA LEU A 87 6.08 -0.55 7.63
C LEU A 87 7.21 -1.51 8.04
N ASP A 88 7.88 -1.22 9.15
CA ASP A 88 8.97 -2.04 9.68
C ASP A 88 8.42 -3.14 10.59
N ILE A 89 8.21 -4.33 10.03
CA ILE A 89 7.69 -5.50 10.75
C ILE A 89 8.66 -6.01 11.82
N VAL A 90 9.96 -5.89 11.59
CA VAL A 90 10.99 -6.34 12.53
C VAL A 90 11.04 -5.42 13.74
N GLY A 91 11.06 -4.12 13.50
CA GLY A 91 11.02 -3.11 14.55
C GLY A 91 9.73 -3.18 15.36
N ALA A 92 8.58 -3.32 14.70
CA ALA A 92 7.29 -3.46 15.35
C ALA A 92 7.19 -4.70 16.26
N ALA A 93 7.80 -5.82 15.86
CA ALA A 93 7.83 -7.04 16.67
C ALA A 93 8.68 -6.89 17.94
N GLN A 94 9.60 -5.94 17.97
CA GLN A 94 10.51 -5.69 19.09
C GLN A 94 10.06 -4.48 19.95
N ASN A 95 9.29 -3.55 19.38
CA ASN A 95 8.92 -2.30 20.02
C ASN A 95 7.42 -2.04 19.87
N LYS A 96 6.71 -2.11 21.01
CA LYS A 96 5.25 -1.92 21.08
C LYS A 96 4.81 -0.50 20.65
N ASP A 97 5.60 0.52 20.99
CA ASP A 97 5.26 1.90 20.64
C ASP A 97 5.39 2.13 19.14
N MET A 98 6.43 1.54 18.50
CA MET A 98 6.55 1.52 17.06
C MET A 98 5.37 0.82 16.39
N ASN A 99 4.97 -0.36 16.88
CA ASN A 99 3.79 -1.06 16.35
C ASN A 99 2.52 -0.20 16.47
N THR A 100 2.37 0.51 17.60
CA THR A 100 1.23 1.42 17.80
C THR A 100 1.25 2.57 16.79
N ALA A 101 2.38 3.23 16.60
CA ALA A 101 2.52 4.32 15.62
C ALA A 101 2.24 3.85 14.18
N ILE A 102 2.73 2.67 13.79
CA ILE A 102 2.46 2.08 12.47
C ILE A 102 0.95 1.83 12.30
N LYS A 103 0.28 1.29 13.30
CA LYS A 103 -1.18 1.07 13.26
C LYS A 103 -1.97 2.36 13.13
N GLU A 104 -1.56 3.43 13.81
CA GLU A 104 -2.18 4.75 13.70
C GLU A 104 -2.01 5.33 12.29
N GLN A 105 -0.81 5.26 11.73
CA GLN A 105 -0.56 5.70 10.36
C GLN A 105 -1.35 4.88 9.35
N LEU A 106 -1.35 3.56 9.47
CA LEU A 106 -2.09 2.65 8.58
C LEU A 106 -3.59 2.93 8.60
N LYS A 107 -4.15 3.11 9.80
CA LYS A 107 -5.56 3.49 9.98
C LYS A 107 -5.88 4.82 9.31
N SER A 108 -5.06 5.86 9.56
CA SER A 108 -5.27 7.18 8.96
C SER A 108 -5.21 7.13 7.44
N MET A 109 -4.20 6.47 6.88
CA MET A 109 -4.04 6.34 5.43
C MET A 109 -5.21 5.61 4.78
N TRP A 110 -5.60 4.44 5.29
CA TRP A 110 -6.70 3.67 4.72
C TRP A 110 -8.05 4.35 4.88
N THR A 111 -8.25 5.12 5.96
CA THR A 111 -9.44 5.96 6.10
C THR A 111 -9.50 7.00 4.98
N GLN A 112 -8.40 7.73 4.72
CA GLN A 112 -8.35 8.73 3.65
C GLN A 112 -8.52 8.11 2.26
N ILE A 113 -7.87 6.96 2.01
CA ILE A 113 -7.99 6.24 0.74
C ILE A 113 -9.43 5.77 0.52
N ALA A 114 -10.03 5.11 1.53
CA ALA A 114 -11.39 4.59 1.42
C ALA A 114 -12.41 5.73 1.23
N GLN A 115 -12.30 6.82 1.97
CA GLN A 115 -13.14 8.01 1.77
C GLN A 115 -13.01 8.60 0.36
N ARG A 116 -11.78 8.66 -0.19
CA ARG A 116 -11.55 9.18 -1.56
C ARG A 116 -12.28 8.35 -2.62
N PHE A 117 -12.48 7.07 -2.35
CA PHE A 117 -13.04 6.10 -3.31
C PHE A 117 -14.39 5.49 -2.88
N GLU A 118 -15.07 6.06 -1.87
CA GLU A 118 -16.32 5.52 -1.30
C GLU A 118 -17.41 5.20 -2.32
N ASN A 119 -17.47 5.95 -3.43
CA ASN A 119 -18.49 5.80 -4.47
C ASN A 119 -18.08 4.88 -5.63
N LYS A 120 -17.00 4.11 -5.50
CA LYS A 120 -16.50 3.26 -6.61
C LYS A 120 -17.13 1.87 -6.67
N GLY A 121 -17.78 1.41 -5.60
CA GLY A 121 -18.47 0.12 -5.54
C GLY A 121 -17.56 -1.06 -5.86
N GLU A 122 -18.13 -2.13 -6.42
CA GLU A 122 -17.42 -3.39 -6.72
C GLU A 122 -16.34 -3.30 -7.81
N PHE A 123 -16.23 -2.17 -8.47
CA PHE A 123 -15.18 -1.94 -9.47
C PHE A 123 -13.80 -1.89 -8.85
N LEU A 124 -13.66 -1.23 -7.69
CA LEU A 124 -12.38 -0.99 -7.01
C LEU A 124 -12.23 -1.90 -5.79
N ILE A 125 -11.13 -2.63 -5.76
CA ILE A 125 -10.76 -3.53 -4.66
C ILE A 125 -9.58 -2.92 -3.92
N PHE A 126 -9.65 -2.90 -2.60
CA PHE A 126 -8.55 -2.50 -1.72
C PHE A 126 -7.75 -3.73 -1.25
N GLU A 127 -6.44 -3.67 -1.40
CA GLU A 127 -5.49 -4.65 -0.90
C GLU A 127 -4.62 -3.97 0.17
N GLY A 128 -4.68 -4.44 1.40
CA GLY A 128 -4.13 -3.75 2.58
C GLY A 128 -2.64 -3.48 2.49
N LEU A 129 -1.87 -4.48 2.14
CA LEU A 129 -0.40 -4.48 2.20
C LEU A 129 0.18 -5.34 1.08
N ASN A 130 1.44 -5.06 0.69
CA ASN A 130 2.21 -5.85 -0.26
C ASN A 130 3.52 -6.31 0.38
N GLU A 131 3.81 -7.61 0.26
CA GLU A 131 5.14 -8.19 0.52
C GLU A 131 5.81 -7.73 1.82
N ILE A 132 5.07 -7.75 2.93
CA ILE A 132 5.65 -7.42 4.24
C ILE A 132 6.53 -8.57 4.70
N HIS A 133 7.82 -8.31 4.84
CA HIS A 133 8.82 -9.31 5.23
C HIS A 133 9.98 -8.70 6.01
N ASP A 134 10.83 -9.55 6.58
CA ASP A 134 11.99 -9.18 7.40
C ASP A 134 13.30 -9.04 6.60
N GLY A 135 13.22 -8.94 5.29
CA GLY A 135 14.39 -8.88 4.39
C GLY A 135 14.96 -10.23 3.97
N ARG A 136 14.41 -11.33 4.46
CA ARG A 136 14.94 -12.68 4.23
C ARG A 136 14.13 -13.46 3.20
N TRP A 137 14.03 -12.95 2.00
CA TRP A 137 13.31 -13.58 0.91
C TRP A 137 13.58 -15.09 0.78
N GLY A 138 12.52 -15.90 0.88
CA GLY A 138 12.58 -17.33 0.62
C GLY A 138 13.32 -18.19 1.64
N SER A 139 13.83 -17.62 2.73
CA SER A 139 14.52 -18.38 3.77
C SER A 139 13.60 -19.05 4.79
N GLY A 140 12.29 -18.82 4.71
CA GLY A 140 11.30 -19.43 5.61
C GLY A 140 11.45 -19.09 7.08
N THR A 141 12.21 -18.05 7.42
CA THR A 141 12.68 -17.78 8.78
C THR A 141 11.90 -16.75 9.57
N ASN A 142 10.75 -16.29 9.09
CA ASN A 142 9.85 -15.44 9.86
C ASN A 142 9.31 -16.09 11.13
N THR A 143 9.73 -17.32 11.42
CA THR A 143 9.37 -18.06 12.63
C THR A 143 10.43 -18.00 13.74
N THR A 144 11.59 -17.39 13.49
CA THR A 144 12.69 -17.32 14.49
C THR A 144 12.38 -16.42 15.67
N ASP A 145 11.36 -15.57 15.57
CA ASP A 145 10.88 -14.68 16.64
C ASP A 145 9.69 -15.26 17.43
N GLY A 146 9.40 -16.54 17.26
CA GLY A 146 8.25 -17.21 17.89
C GLY A 146 6.90 -16.82 17.29
N GLY A 147 6.89 -16.35 16.05
CA GLY A 147 5.68 -15.97 15.34
C GLY A 147 5.16 -14.55 15.63
N LYS A 148 5.95 -13.70 16.31
CA LYS A 148 5.55 -12.33 16.64
C LYS A 148 5.24 -11.49 15.41
N GLN A 149 6.06 -11.60 14.36
CA GLN A 149 5.83 -10.87 13.11
C GLN A 149 4.50 -11.26 12.46
N TYR A 150 4.13 -12.53 12.50
CA TYR A 150 2.81 -12.95 11.99
C TYR A 150 1.66 -12.38 12.81
N ALA A 151 1.79 -12.33 14.13
CA ALA A 151 0.78 -11.72 15.00
C ALA A 151 0.62 -10.22 14.70
N ILE A 152 1.74 -9.49 14.56
CA ILE A 152 1.75 -8.08 14.17
C ILE A 152 1.11 -7.88 12.79
N LEU A 153 1.46 -8.71 11.81
CA LEU A 153 0.88 -8.62 10.48
C LEU A 153 -0.65 -8.82 10.50
N ASN A 154 -1.13 -9.75 11.31
CA ASN A 154 -2.57 -9.94 11.50
C ASN A 154 -3.24 -8.71 12.14
N GLU A 155 -2.59 -8.07 13.13
CA GLU A 155 -3.09 -6.80 13.69
C GLU A 155 -3.18 -5.70 12.61
N TRP A 156 -2.16 -5.55 11.77
CA TRP A 156 -2.14 -4.55 10.70
C TRP A 156 -3.23 -4.80 9.66
N GLN A 157 -3.44 -6.06 9.26
CA GLN A 157 -4.53 -6.44 8.35
C GLN A 157 -5.91 -6.14 8.98
N GLN A 158 -6.07 -6.38 10.28
CA GLN A 158 -7.32 -6.04 10.96
C GLN A 158 -7.56 -4.52 10.99
N VAL A 159 -6.51 -3.72 11.28
CA VAL A 159 -6.59 -2.25 11.23
C VAL A 159 -7.01 -1.76 9.85
N PHE A 160 -6.44 -2.33 8.78
CA PHE A 160 -6.85 -2.04 7.41
C PHE A 160 -8.34 -2.32 7.18
N VAL A 161 -8.79 -3.53 7.51
CA VAL A 161 -10.20 -3.93 7.33
C VAL A 161 -11.14 -3.02 8.10
N ASP A 162 -10.83 -2.73 9.36
CA ASP A 162 -11.65 -1.88 10.22
C ASP A 162 -11.70 -0.44 9.71
N ALA A 163 -10.56 0.12 9.27
CA ALA A 163 -10.49 1.46 8.72
C ALA A 163 -11.34 1.62 7.45
N VAL A 164 -11.24 0.67 6.52
CA VAL A 164 -12.01 0.69 5.27
C VAL A 164 -13.50 0.52 5.56
N ARG A 165 -13.90 -0.44 6.38
CA ARG A 165 -15.31 -0.70 6.70
C ARG A 165 -15.98 0.41 7.51
N ALA A 166 -15.22 1.20 8.23
CA ALA A 166 -15.75 2.36 8.95
C ALA A 166 -16.15 3.53 8.04
N THR A 167 -15.80 3.49 6.76
CA THR A 167 -16.13 4.56 5.79
C THR A 167 -17.40 4.25 4.97
N GLY A 168 -17.96 3.04 5.04
CA GLY A 168 -19.20 2.67 4.36
C GLY A 168 -19.23 1.23 3.87
#